data_248c264c596fb3d27dfb6d73c81bac5a
#
_entry.id   248c264c596fb3d27dfb6d73c81bac5a
#
_cell.length_a   1.000
_cell.length_b   1.000
_cell.length_c   1.000
_cell.angle_alpha   90.00
_cell.angle_beta   90.00
_cell.angle_gamma   90.00
#
_symmetry.space_group_name_H-M   'P 1'
#
loop_
_entity.id
_entity.type
_entity.pdbx_description
1 polymer ?
#
loop_
_entity_poly.entity_id
_entity_poly.type
_entity_poly.pdbx_seq_one_letter_code
_entity_poly.pdbx_strand_id
1 'polypeptide(L)'
;MQAMAAASFDEIKQLKGTCQALRDQLQEILASKDAAVQAVVASGHDETMQLKGAAVALRVELDLKIFQHADELERQKQAANSELRQLRETIAALRSELEKKS
;
A
#
# COMPACT_ATOMS: atom_id res chain seq x y z
N MET A 1 34.86 -61.28 28.25
CA MET A 1 35.40 -59.90 28.17
C MET A 1 35.43 -59.34 26.75
N GLN A 2 35.92 -60.08 25.76
CA GLN A 2 35.95 -59.58 24.37
C GLN A 2 34.56 -59.28 23.79
N ALA A 3 33.57 -60.12 24.11
CA ALA A 3 32.19 -59.90 23.64
C ALA A 3 31.56 -58.66 24.23
N MET A 4 31.82 -58.34 25.51
CA MET A 4 31.33 -57.14 26.16
C MET A 4 32.03 -55.87 25.62
N ALA A 5 33.32 -55.96 25.36
CA ALA A 5 34.07 -54.83 24.76
C ALA A 5 33.61 -54.56 23.35
N ALA A 6 33.33 -55.59 22.53
CA ALA A 6 32.82 -55.47 21.18
C ALA A 6 31.43 -54.88 21.17
N ALA A 7 30.53 -55.30 22.08
CA ALA A 7 29.17 -54.72 22.19
C ALA A 7 29.21 -53.29 22.63
N SER A 8 30.06 -52.90 23.56
CA SER A 8 30.24 -51.49 23.97
C SER A 8 30.79 -50.61 22.85
N PHE A 9 31.73 -51.18 22.08
CA PHE A 9 32.31 -50.48 20.94
C PHE A 9 31.26 -50.21 19.86
N ASP A 10 30.41 -51.19 19.55
CA ASP A 10 29.31 -51.05 18.60
C ASP A 10 28.28 -50.05 19.09
N GLU A 11 27.94 -50.05 20.37
CA GLU A 11 27.03 -49.10 20.97
C GLU A 11 27.57 -47.66 20.86
N ILE A 12 28.85 -47.46 21.16
CA ILE A 12 29.51 -46.17 21.01
C ILE A 12 29.44 -45.70 19.56
N LYS A 13 29.69 -46.57 18.62
CA LYS A 13 29.63 -46.27 17.18
C LYS A 13 28.22 -45.84 16.77
N GLN A 14 27.20 -46.56 17.23
CA GLN A 14 25.80 -46.25 16.97
C GLN A 14 25.41 -44.89 17.57
N LEU A 15 25.83 -44.62 18.81
CA LEU A 15 25.55 -43.36 19.48
C LEU A 15 26.21 -42.20 18.76
N LYS A 16 27.45 -42.36 18.32
CA LYS A 16 28.15 -41.32 17.51
C LYS A 16 27.42 -41.03 16.20
N GLY A 17 26.95 -42.09 15.53
CA GLY A 17 26.18 -41.97 14.30
C GLY A 17 24.86 -41.22 14.52
N THR A 18 24.17 -41.55 15.61
CA THR A 18 22.93 -40.87 15.99
C THR A 18 23.19 -39.40 16.31
N CYS A 19 24.25 -39.10 17.05
CA CYS A 19 24.62 -37.69 17.33
C CYS A 19 24.91 -36.92 16.06
N GLN A 20 25.62 -37.51 15.12
CA GLN A 20 25.91 -36.84 13.84
C GLN A 20 24.65 -36.61 13.03
N ALA A 21 23.76 -37.59 12.95
CA ALA A 21 22.48 -37.46 12.26
C ALA A 21 21.61 -36.39 12.87
N LEU A 22 21.56 -36.29 14.20
CA LEU A 22 20.79 -35.25 14.89
C LEU A 22 21.37 -33.87 14.67
N ARG A 23 22.68 -33.72 14.65
CA ARG A 23 23.34 -32.45 14.31
C ARG A 23 23.02 -32.01 12.91
N ASP A 24 23.06 -32.94 11.95
CA ASP A 24 22.76 -32.64 10.55
C ASP A 24 21.30 -32.20 10.40
N GLN A 25 20.37 -32.88 11.06
CA GLN A 25 18.97 -32.50 11.07
C GLN A 25 18.76 -31.12 11.69
N LEU A 26 19.45 -30.84 12.80
CA LEU A 26 19.34 -29.54 13.47
C LEU A 26 19.83 -28.39 12.55
N GLN A 27 20.97 -28.60 11.91
CA GLN A 27 21.52 -27.62 10.96
C GLN A 27 20.56 -27.37 9.80
N GLU A 28 19.97 -28.44 9.26
CA GLU A 28 19.01 -28.36 8.18
C GLU A 28 17.75 -27.57 8.60
N ILE A 29 17.22 -27.86 9.78
CA ILE A 29 16.05 -27.16 10.34
C ILE A 29 16.37 -25.69 10.57
N LEU A 30 17.55 -25.37 11.12
CA LEU A 30 17.95 -23.97 11.34
C LEU A 30 18.10 -23.20 10.03
N ALA A 31 18.72 -23.82 9.01
CA ALA A 31 18.88 -23.22 7.70
C ALA A 31 17.52 -23.00 7.04
N SER A 32 16.61 -23.96 7.13
CA SER A 32 15.25 -23.85 6.60
C SER A 32 14.47 -22.74 7.30
N LYS A 33 14.61 -22.64 8.63
CA LYS A 33 13.97 -21.59 9.43
C LYS A 33 14.48 -20.21 9.04
N ASP A 34 15.78 -20.04 8.89
CA ASP A 34 16.38 -18.78 8.48
C ASP A 34 15.92 -18.37 7.09
N ALA A 35 15.87 -19.30 6.15
CA ALA A 35 15.37 -19.05 4.80
C ALA A 35 13.90 -18.60 4.83
N ALA A 36 13.07 -19.26 5.65
CA ALA A 36 11.67 -18.90 5.80
C ALA A 36 11.50 -17.49 6.39
N VAL A 37 12.29 -17.15 7.41
CA VAL A 37 12.27 -15.81 8.03
C VAL A 37 12.69 -14.75 7.02
N GLN A 38 13.76 -14.99 6.26
CA GLN A 38 14.22 -14.05 5.23
C GLN A 38 13.18 -13.86 4.14
N ALA A 39 12.50 -14.92 3.72
CA ALA A 39 11.43 -14.84 2.73
C ALA A 39 10.26 -13.98 3.22
N VAL A 40 9.85 -14.15 4.48
CA VAL A 40 8.78 -13.35 5.09
C VAL A 40 9.18 -11.89 5.22
N VAL A 41 10.43 -11.62 5.64
CA VAL A 41 10.94 -10.24 5.75
C VAL A 41 10.99 -9.57 4.38
N ALA A 42 11.48 -10.24 3.35
CA ALA A 42 11.54 -9.71 1.99
C ALA A 42 10.13 -9.43 1.45
N SER A 43 9.20 -10.37 1.62
CA SER A 43 7.81 -10.21 1.21
C SER A 43 7.14 -9.04 1.93
N GLY A 44 7.38 -8.90 3.24
CA GLY A 44 6.85 -7.79 4.03
C GLY A 44 7.42 -6.44 3.59
N HIS A 45 8.70 -6.40 3.24
CA HIS A 45 9.33 -5.20 2.70
C HIS A 45 8.72 -4.79 1.36
N ASP A 46 8.55 -5.75 0.44
CA ASP A 46 7.94 -5.50 -0.87
C ASP A 46 6.50 -5.00 -0.72
N GLU A 47 5.71 -5.63 0.16
CA GLU A 47 4.35 -5.20 0.45
C GLU A 47 4.31 -3.78 1.00
N THR A 48 5.21 -3.44 1.92
CA THR A 48 5.33 -2.10 2.48
C THR A 48 5.66 -1.09 1.39
N MET A 49 6.57 -1.40 0.49
CA MET A 49 6.93 -0.53 -0.63
C MET A 49 5.76 -0.31 -1.58
N GLN A 50 5.00 -1.36 -1.88
CA GLN A 50 3.80 -1.27 -2.72
C GLN A 50 2.72 -0.40 -2.07
N LEU A 51 2.49 -0.59 -0.76
CA LEU A 51 1.51 0.21 -0.02
C LEU A 51 1.90 1.67 0.05
N LYS A 52 3.17 1.97 0.28
CA LYS A 52 3.67 3.35 0.24
C LYS A 52 3.50 3.98 -1.12
N GLY A 53 3.82 3.24 -2.18
CA GLY A 53 3.63 3.69 -3.56
C GLY A 53 2.17 3.98 -3.88
N ALA A 54 1.27 3.09 -3.47
CA ALA A 54 -0.17 3.27 -3.65
C ALA A 54 -0.68 4.49 -2.87
N ALA A 55 -0.20 4.70 -1.64
CA ALA A 55 -0.59 5.85 -0.82
C ALA A 55 -0.15 7.17 -1.47
N VAL A 56 1.07 7.22 -2.00
CA VAL A 56 1.58 8.41 -2.72
C VAL A 56 0.74 8.67 -3.97
N ALA A 57 0.46 7.63 -4.76
CA ALA A 57 -0.34 7.76 -5.97
C ALA A 57 -1.77 8.26 -5.67
N LEU A 58 -2.39 7.73 -4.61
CA LEU A 58 -3.72 8.18 -4.17
C LEU A 58 -3.71 9.64 -3.70
N ARG A 59 -2.65 10.05 -3.00
CA ARG A 59 -2.52 11.44 -2.56
C ARG A 59 -2.41 12.39 -3.73
N VAL A 60 -1.59 12.04 -4.73
CA VAL A 60 -1.44 12.84 -5.95
C VAL A 60 -2.77 12.95 -6.70
N GLU A 61 -3.48 11.82 -6.84
CA GLU A 61 -4.79 11.80 -7.50
C GLU A 61 -5.81 12.64 -6.74
N LEU A 62 -5.83 12.54 -5.41
CA LEU A 62 -6.72 13.33 -4.57
C LEU A 62 -6.44 14.83 -4.72
N ASP A 63 -5.18 15.23 -4.66
CA ASP A 63 -4.79 16.64 -4.82
C ASP A 63 -5.22 17.18 -6.19
N LEU A 64 -5.05 16.37 -7.24
CA LEU A 64 -5.49 16.74 -8.58
C LEU A 64 -7.01 16.92 -8.67
N LYS A 65 -7.77 16.00 -8.06
CA LYS A 65 -9.24 16.11 -8.03
C LYS A 65 -9.73 17.30 -7.24
N ILE A 66 -9.08 17.62 -6.10
CA ILE A 66 -9.40 18.81 -5.31
C ILE A 66 -9.17 20.06 -6.15
N PHE A 67 -8.05 20.13 -6.86
CA PHE A 67 -7.73 21.26 -7.72
C PHE A 67 -8.74 21.40 -8.86
N GLN A 68 -9.08 20.30 -9.54
CA GLN A 68 -10.07 20.30 -10.63
C GLN A 68 -11.45 20.72 -10.13
N HIS A 69 -11.84 20.23 -8.95
CA HIS A 69 -13.12 20.58 -8.36
C HIS A 69 -13.19 22.06 -7.99
N ALA A 70 -12.14 22.62 -7.41
CA ALA A 70 -12.06 24.03 -7.10
C ALA A 70 -12.14 24.91 -8.37
N ASP A 71 -11.46 24.48 -9.44
CA ASP A 71 -11.50 25.17 -10.73
C ASP A 71 -12.91 25.13 -11.34
N GLU A 72 -13.58 24.00 -11.28
CA GLU A 72 -14.95 23.85 -11.76
C GLU A 72 -15.93 24.71 -10.96
N LEU A 73 -15.80 24.76 -9.64
CA LEU A 73 -16.63 25.64 -8.81
C LEU A 73 -16.43 27.12 -9.17
N GLU A 74 -15.20 27.51 -9.42
CA GLU A 74 -14.91 28.90 -9.84
C GLU A 74 -15.53 29.22 -11.18
N ARG A 75 -15.48 28.29 -12.14
CA ARG A 75 -16.15 28.47 -13.44
C ARG A 75 -17.66 28.59 -13.30
N GLN A 76 -18.28 27.76 -12.48
CA GLN A 76 -19.72 27.82 -12.23
C GLN A 76 -20.10 29.14 -11.57
N LYS A 77 -19.30 29.61 -10.63
CA LYS A 77 -19.51 30.88 -9.95
C LYS A 77 -19.45 32.05 -10.93
N GLN A 78 -18.45 32.06 -11.82
CA GLN A 78 -18.31 33.10 -12.84
C GLN A 78 -19.47 33.06 -13.82
N ALA A 79 -19.90 31.86 -14.26
CA ALA A 79 -21.05 31.72 -15.15
C ALA A 79 -22.33 32.23 -14.50
N ALA A 80 -22.56 31.88 -13.22
CA ALA A 80 -23.72 32.34 -12.47
C ALA A 80 -23.72 33.89 -12.32
N ASN A 81 -22.56 34.47 -12.01
CA ASN A 81 -22.41 35.90 -11.87
C ASN A 81 -22.68 36.64 -13.22
N SER A 82 -22.20 36.07 -14.33
CA SER A 82 -22.46 36.64 -15.66
C SER A 82 -23.95 36.58 -16.01
N GLU A 83 -24.59 35.45 -15.73
CA GLU A 83 -26.03 35.29 -15.96
C GLU A 83 -26.85 36.26 -15.12
N LEU A 84 -26.50 36.43 -13.85
CA LEU A 84 -27.14 37.39 -12.96
C LEU A 84 -27.00 38.81 -13.50
N ARG A 85 -25.84 39.20 -14.00
CA ARG A 85 -25.59 40.50 -14.59
C ARG A 85 -26.48 40.71 -15.81
N GLN A 86 -26.54 39.75 -16.72
CA GLN A 86 -27.38 39.81 -17.91
C GLN A 86 -28.85 39.94 -17.55
N LEU A 87 -29.35 39.18 -16.58
CA LEU A 87 -30.73 39.26 -16.13
C LEU A 87 -31.05 40.63 -15.51
N ARG A 88 -30.15 41.17 -14.71
CA ARG A 88 -30.31 42.49 -14.11
C ARG A 88 -30.36 43.59 -15.18
N GLU A 89 -29.51 43.51 -16.19
CA GLU A 89 -29.50 44.43 -17.32
C GLU A 89 -30.79 44.34 -18.12
N THR A 90 -31.30 43.13 -18.35
CA THR A 90 -32.56 42.91 -19.04
C THR A 90 -33.72 43.48 -18.25
N ILE A 91 -33.77 43.28 -16.94
CA ILE A 91 -34.80 43.87 -16.08
C ILE A 91 -34.76 45.40 -16.14
N ALA A 92 -33.58 45.98 -16.04
CA ALA A 92 -33.42 47.44 -16.12
C ALA A 92 -33.89 47.98 -17.45
N ALA A 93 -33.56 47.31 -18.55
CA ALA A 93 -34.01 47.71 -19.88
C ALA A 93 -35.52 47.62 -20.03
N LEU A 94 -36.13 46.54 -19.54
CA LEU A 94 -37.58 46.37 -19.58
C LEU A 94 -38.33 47.42 -18.74
N ARG A 95 -37.83 47.74 -17.57
CA ARG A 95 -38.39 48.80 -16.70
C ARG A 95 -38.31 50.14 -17.37
N SER A 96 -37.17 50.42 -17.99
CA SER A 96 -36.99 51.67 -18.73
C SER A 96 -37.99 51.79 -19.89
N GLU A 97 -38.22 50.73 -20.64
CA GLU A 97 -39.23 50.74 -21.71
C GLU A 97 -40.65 50.89 -21.17
N LEU A 98 -40.99 50.27 -20.07
CA LEU A 98 -42.29 50.43 -19.44
C LEU A 98 -42.53 51.89 -18.98
N GLU A 99 -41.53 52.50 -18.40
CA GLU A 99 -41.58 53.87 -17.98
C GLU A 99 -41.81 54.84 -19.16
N LYS A 100 -41.18 54.55 -20.30
CA LYS A 100 -41.36 55.37 -21.51
C LYS A 100 -42.76 55.30 -22.11
N LYS A 101 -43.42 54.13 -21.92
CA LYS A 101 -44.77 53.94 -22.50
C LYS A 101 -45.88 54.37 -21.57
N SER A 102 -45.59 54.62 -20.35
CA SER A 102 -46.58 55.18 -19.42
C SER A 102 -46.46 56.64 -19.35
#